data_60c07242faaebd4d260e0843a1f3c53b
#
_entry.id   60c07242faaebd4d260e0843a1f3c53b
#
_cell.length_a   1.000
_cell.length_b   1.000
_cell.length_c   1.000
_cell.angle_alpha   90.00
_cell.angle_beta   90.00
_cell.angle_gamma   90.00
#
_symmetry.space_group_name_H-M   'P 1'
#
loop_
_entity.id
_entity.type
_entity.pdbx_description
1 polymer ?
#
loop_
_entity_poly.entity_id
_entity_poly.type
_entity_poly.pdbx_seq_one_letter_code
_entity_poly.pdbx_strand_id
1 'polypeptide(L)'
;MNQHRRWAKRLRYSGLTALLGMSLLCGCGGGGSGLEHVPRNRTLIMDCAEINVCGGQFQDYNTFNPFAPGVASRTGWNFAFEPLFYYNAFVDDDNLIPWLANGYEYNSDYTSLTIHLRDDVRWSDGQRWSAHDVTFTLQMLKDHAPELLYSTDIATWVDSVSAPDSSTVHIRLTAPNPRFFFTYLTGNFGLGLPIVPQHVWEGKDPVTFENYDPAKGWPVVSGPYRLAMSTPEQRIWDVRDDWWADRSGFQRKPAVERIIYLPYMDETKRVQNLIANNMDTSLDLRPPNIRSLVERNPNVTTWSGRIPPFGYLDFWPVSLGFNNLEPPFDDPDIRWAINFAIDRDELVQVGWQGAGEKTLLPLPDFPPLRPFIATTKDLLEKYPVGTHDLSRSEEILIRKGWRRESILDQGRRAFQDRHRHCPRLSGSWPRPRGTTTARRFRCQFSHDPGFLYPRYPGNGASLSQWPRWLDTGSLLHSVTVSLTTYSAHRHLCRILMALESSRL
;
A
#
# COMPACT_ATOMS: atom_id res chain seq x y z
N MET A 1 -8.53 -19.92 71.46
CA MET A 1 -7.57 -20.91 72.02
C MET A 1 -6.29 -20.81 71.23
N ASN A 2 -5.34 -20.19 71.85
CA ASN A 2 -3.92 -20.52 72.03
C ASN A 2 -3.05 -20.58 70.81
N GLN A 3 -2.16 -19.57 70.60
CA GLN A 3 -0.79 -19.42 71.21
C GLN A 3 0.22 -20.30 70.44
N HIS A 4 1.41 -19.96 70.03
CA HIS A 4 2.49 -19.13 70.60
C HIS A 4 3.54 -18.89 69.50
N ARG A 5 4.00 -17.63 69.23
CA ARG A 5 5.24 -17.01 69.75
C ARG A 5 6.58 -17.47 69.18
N ARG A 6 7.20 -16.50 68.51
CA ARG A 6 8.56 -15.96 68.68
C ARG A 6 9.76 -16.84 68.33
N TRP A 7 10.70 -16.29 67.49
CA TRP A 7 11.94 -15.70 67.99
C TRP A 7 12.67 -14.85 66.93
N ALA A 8 13.05 -13.61 67.30
CA ALA A 8 13.97 -12.75 66.59
C ALA A 8 15.40 -13.03 67.07
N LYS A 9 16.39 -12.91 66.17
CA LYS A 9 17.74 -12.53 66.59
C LYS A 9 18.34 -11.55 65.60
N ARG A 10 18.64 -10.38 66.14
CA ARG A 10 19.48 -9.31 65.56
C ARG A 10 20.95 -9.74 65.62
N LEU A 11 21.71 -9.39 64.63
CA LEU A 11 23.13 -9.09 64.77
C LEU A 11 23.47 -7.90 63.94
N ARG A 12 23.85 -6.81 64.63
CA ARG A 12 24.49 -5.63 64.14
C ARG A 12 25.98 -5.91 63.99
N TYR A 13 26.58 -5.49 62.87
CA TYR A 13 27.97 -5.04 62.90
C TYR A 13 28.11 -3.76 62.07
N SER A 14 28.61 -2.76 62.74
CA SER A 14 29.03 -1.49 62.22
C SER A 14 30.41 -1.64 61.59
N GLY A 15 30.66 -0.96 60.51
CA GLY A 15 31.99 -0.84 59.91
C GLY A 15 31.98 0.31 58.92
N LEU A 16 32.34 1.48 59.47
CA LEU A 16 32.67 2.69 58.77
C LEU A 16 33.98 2.49 58.02
N THR A 17 34.05 2.77 56.72
CA THR A 17 35.27 3.25 56.05
C THR A 17 34.90 4.08 54.87
N ALA A 18 35.19 5.33 54.95
CA ALA A 18 35.24 6.29 53.87
C ALA A 18 36.55 6.13 53.08
N LEU A 19 36.48 6.16 51.76
CA LEU A 19 37.61 6.50 50.90
C LEU A 19 37.09 7.05 49.56
N LEU A 20 37.22 8.31 49.44
CA LEU A 20 37.86 9.11 48.38
C LEU A 20 37.75 8.58 46.95
N GLY A 21 37.27 9.51 46.17
CA GLY A 21 37.19 9.65 44.76
C GLY A 21 38.36 9.21 43.92
N MET A 22 38.00 8.78 42.75
CA MET A 22 38.81 8.95 41.56
C MET A 22 37.90 8.98 40.35
N SER A 23 37.63 10.20 39.91
CA SER A 23 36.99 10.44 38.61
C SER A 23 37.96 10.03 37.54
N LEU A 24 37.79 8.84 37.00
CA LEU A 24 38.41 8.45 35.73
C LEU A 24 37.43 8.81 34.61
N LEU A 25 37.69 9.97 34.04
CA LEU A 25 37.25 10.35 32.71
C LEU A 25 37.90 9.38 31.69
N CYS A 26 37.25 8.26 31.45
CA CYS A 26 37.48 7.52 30.22
C CYS A 26 36.55 8.13 29.14
N GLY A 27 37.03 9.09 28.43
CA GLY A 27 36.54 9.53 27.16
C GLY A 27 36.76 8.44 26.13
N CYS A 28 35.87 7.44 26.05
CA CYS A 28 35.70 6.66 24.85
C CYS A 28 34.79 7.45 23.94
N GLY A 29 35.38 8.10 22.93
CA GLY A 29 34.69 8.62 21.77
C GLY A 29 34.05 7.48 21.00
N GLY A 30 32.90 7.01 21.42
CA GLY A 30 31.96 6.25 20.63
C GLY A 30 31.13 7.26 19.87
N GLY A 31 31.20 7.25 18.53
CA GLY A 31 30.29 8.01 17.67
C GLY A 31 28.85 7.57 17.93
N GLY A 32 28.26 8.12 18.97
CA GLY A 32 26.83 8.02 19.21
C GLY A 32 26.12 8.76 18.09
N SER A 33 25.18 8.13 17.43
CA SER A 33 24.23 8.79 16.54
C SER A 33 23.72 10.02 17.29
N GLY A 34 23.95 11.22 16.74
CA GLY A 34 23.59 12.49 17.37
C GLY A 34 22.07 12.72 17.49
N LEU A 35 21.28 11.65 17.61
CA LEU A 35 19.85 11.69 17.81
C LEU A 35 19.52 12.10 19.23
N GLU A 36 18.65 13.07 19.34
CA GLU A 36 18.06 13.49 20.60
C GLU A 36 17.27 12.35 21.25
N HIS A 37 17.30 12.26 22.59
CA HIS A 37 16.58 11.20 23.30
C HIS A 37 15.07 11.50 23.29
N VAL A 38 14.29 10.62 22.64
CA VAL A 38 12.82 10.65 22.69
C VAL A 38 12.31 9.47 23.54
N PRO A 39 11.46 9.72 24.56
CA PRO A 39 10.91 8.67 25.42
C PRO A 39 10.08 7.65 24.60
N ARG A 40 10.08 6.37 25.04
CA ARG A 40 9.35 5.28 24.36
C ARG A 40 7.85 5.57 24.22
N ASN A 41 7.22 6.19 25.19
CA ASN A 41 5.79 6.54 25.16
C ASN A 41 5.45 7.72 24.23
N ARG A 42 6.43 8.33 23.59
CA ARG A 42 6.26 9.34 22.53
C ARG A 42 6.84 8.88 21.18
N THR A 43 7.26 7.60 21.12
CA THR A 43 7.84 6.99 19.94
C THR A 43 6.86 5.98 19.37
N LEU A 44 6.55 6.08 18.07
CA LEU A 44 5.79 5.11 17.29
C LEU A 44 6.76 4.23 16.50
N ILE A 45 6.73 2.93 16.72
CA ILE A 45 7.56 1.96 16.01
C ILE A 45 6.67 1.08 15.15
N MET A 46 6.97 1.03 13.86
CA MET A 46 6.21 0.26 12.88
C MET A 46 7.13 -0.37 11.84
N ASP A 47 6.63 -1.36 11.12
CA ASP A 47 7.37 -1.96 10.02
C ASP A 47 6.96 -1.36 8.67
N CYS A 48 7.86 -1.52 7.70
CA CYS A 48 7.57 -1.24 6.31
C CYS A 48 6.63 -2.32 5.76
N ALA A 49 5.57 -1.92 5.07
CA ALA A 49 4.60 -2.84 4.46
C ALA A 49 5.02 -3.32 3.05
N GLU A 50 6.14 -2.87 2.51
CA GLU A 50 6.54 -3.08 1.12
C GLU A 50 7.71 -4.08 1.01
N ILE A 51 7.42 -5.39 1.05
CA ILE A 51 8.43 -6.45 1.04
C ILE A 51 9.43 -6.34 -0.13
N ASN A 52 9.00 -5.88 -1.29
CA ASN A 52 9.86 -5.79 -2.49
C ASN A 52 10.92 -4.68 -2.40
N VAL A 53 10.73 -3.70 -1.51
CA VAL A 53 11.62 -2.54 -1.36
C VAL A 53 12.37 -2.58 -0.03
N CYS A 54 11.73 -3.07 1.03
CA CYS A 54 12.28 -3.05 2.39
C CYS A 54 12.36 -4.44 3.03
N GLY A 55 12.33 -5.53 2.25
CA GLY A 55 12.47 -6.90 2.75
C GLY A 55 13.81 -7.15 3.41
N GLY A 56 13.84 -7.30 4.74
CA GLY A 56 15.04 -7.50 5.54
C GLY A 56 15.89 -6.24 5.78
N GLN A 57 15.92 -5.31 4.84
CA GLN A 57 16.59 -4.01 4.96
C GLN A 57 16.01 -2.99 3.98
N PHE A 58 16.20 -1.70 4.25
CA PHE A 58 15.85 -0.64 3.30
C PHE A 58 16.88 -0.58 2.18
N GLN A 59 16.45 -0.89 0.96
CA GLN A 59 17.30 -0.79 -0.25
C GLN A 59 17.51 0.69 -0.64
N ASP A 60 16.52 1.53 -0.35
CA ASP A 60 16.39 2.93 -0.70
C ASP A 60 16.68 3.89 0.49
N TYR A 61 17.54 3.45 1.43
CA TYR A 61 17.80 4.21 2.66
C TYR A 61 18.38 5.62 2.41
N ASN A 62 18.98 5.85 1.26
CA ASN A 62 19.59 7.11 0.84
C ASN A 62 18.85 7.80 -0.31
N THR A 63 17.61 7.35 -0.64
CA THR A 63 16.83 7.93 -1.74
C THR A 63 15.50 8.43 -1.22
N PHE A 64 15.31 9.75 -1.33
CA PHE A 64 14.09 10.45 -0.93
C PHE A 64 13.48 11.25 -2.08
N ASN A 65 13.70 10.77 -3.30
CA ASN A 65 13.04 11.28 -4.50
C ASN A 65 11.64 10.67 -4.63
N PRO A 66 10.54 11.45 -4.44
CA PRO A 66 9.20 10.91 -4.46
C PRO A 66 8.72 10.48 -5.84
N PHE A 67 9.48 10.78 -6.87
CA PHE A 67 9.17 10.44 -8.26
C PHE A 67 10.01 9.29 -8.80
N ALA A 68 11.00 8.80 -8.04
CA ALA A 68 11.82 7.68 -8.46
C ALA A 68 11.04 6.36 -8.38
N PRO A 69 11.06 5.51 -9.43
CA PRO A 69 10.46 4.18 -9.36
C PRO A 69 11.15 3.28 -8.33
N GLY A 70 10.37 2.48 -7.60
CA GLY A 70 10.89 1.43 -6.72
C GLY A 70 11.35 1.88 -5.33
N VAL A 71 11.00 3.07 -4.90
CA VAL A 71 11.23 3.55 -3.53
C VAL A 71 10.06 3.19 -2.60
N ALA A 72 10.34 2.99 -1.30
CA ALA A 72 9.34 2.67 -0.28
C ALA A 72 8.57 3.93 0.15
N SER A 73 7.58 4.34 -0.64
CA SER A 73 6.82 5.57 -0.43
C SER A 73 6.02 5.60 0.88
N ARG A 74 5.70 4.42 1.45
CA ARG A 74 4.89 4.29 2.68
C ARG A 74 5.69 4.33 3.97
N THR A 75 6.94 4.76 3.94
CA THR A 75 7.81 4.80 5.13
C THR A 75 8.09 6.22 5.62
N GLY A 76 7.04 7.02 5.72
CA GLY A 76 7.04 8.36 6.29
C GLY A 76 6.87 9.51 5.29
N TRP A 77 6.77 9.24 4.00
CA TRP A 77 6.63 10.29 2.99
C TRP A 77 5.31 11.05 3.11
N ASN A 78 4.24 10.36 3.53
CA ASN A 78 2.95 10.98 3.84
C ASN A 78 2.98 11.93 5.05
N PHE A 79 4.03 11.90 5.84
CA PHE A 79 4.28 12.85 6.93
C PHE A 79 5.28 13.94 6.52
N ALA A 80 6.05 13.69 5.47
CA ALA A 80 7.06 14.60 4.95
C ALA A 80 6.48 15.54 3.89
N PHE A 81 5.71 15.00 2.94
CA PHE A 81 5.11 15.76 1.85
C PHE A 81 3.60 15.79 2.01
N GLU A 82 3.07 16.99 2.22
CA GLU A 82 1.63 17.18 2.37
C GLU A 82 0.98 17.44 1.00
N PRO A 83 -0.23 16.91 0.75
CA PRO A 83 -0.98 17.18 -0.46
C PRO A 83 -1.67 18.56 -0.40
N LEU A 84 -2.18 19.02 -1.54
CA LEU A 84 -2.99 20.24 -1.60
C LEU A 84 -4.31 20.05 -0.86
N PHE A 85 -4.91 18.87 -0.96
CA PHE A 85 -6.13 18.47 -0.28
C PHE A 85 -6.03 17.02 0.20
N TYR A 86 -6.74 16.68 1.27
CA TYR A 86 -7.00 15.29 1.65
C TYR A 86 -8.43 14.89 1.30
N TYR A 87 -8.64 13.61 1.12
CA TYR A 87 -9.96 13.03 0.92
C TYR A 87 -10.25 11.95 1.98
N ASN A 88 -11.36 12.10 2.69
CA ASN A 88 -11.83 11.11 3.65
C ASN A 88 -12.95 10.26 3.04
N ALA A 89 -12.63 9.04 2.64
CA ALA A 89 -13.57 8.10 2.04
C ALA A 89 -14.58 7.49 3.04
N PHE A 90 -14.41 7.74 4.35
CA PHE A 90 -15.23 7.13 5.41
C PHE A 90 -16.38 8.03 5.89
N VAL A 91 -16.58 9.19 5.29
CA VAL A 91 -17.66 10.12 5.59
C VAL A 91 -18.49 10.42 4.33
N ASP A 92 -19.79 10.69 4.50
CA ASP A 92 -20.69 10.98 3.38
C ASP A 92 -20.50 12.40 2.82
N ASP A 93 -20.38 13.38 3.71
CA ASP A 93 -20.27 14.80 3.41
C ASP A 93 -18.93 15.36 3.90
N ASP A 94 -18.52 16.53 3.39
CA ASP A 94 -17.28 17.23 3.74
C ASP A 94 -16.04 16.34 3.66
N ASN A 95 -16.06 15.42 2.72
CA ASN A 95 -15.02 14.42 2.52
C ASN A 95 -13.74 14.97 1.86
N LEU A 96 -13.82 16.14 1.22
CA LEU A 96 -12.65 16.86 0.69
C LEU A 96 -12.16 17.88 1.72
N ILE A 97 -10.95 17.68 2.22
CA ILE A 97 -10.36 18.48 3.29
C ILE A 97 -9.29 19.42 2.68
N PRO A 98 -9.53 20.75 2.62
CA PRO A 98 -8.49 21.70 2.23
C PRO A 98 -7.28 21.60 3.16
N TRP A 99 -6.06 21.56 2.56
CA TRP A 99 -4.83 21.43 3.35
C TRP A 99 -3.78 22.48 2.97
N LEU A 100 -2.87 22.22 2.01
CA LEU A 100 -1.95 23.26 1.50
C LEU A 100 -2.66 24.25 0.57
N ALA A 101 -3.83 23.88 0.06
CA ALA A 101 -4.72 24.76 -0.69
C ALA A 101 -5.99 25.05 0.10
N ASN A 102 -6.58 26.24 -0.13
CA ASN A 102 -7.83 26.67 0.47
C ASN A 102 -9.05 26.29 -0.39
N GLY A 103 -8.86 26.18 -1.72
CA GLY A 103 -9.94 25.90 -2.64
C GLY A 103 -9.44 25.74 -4.08
N TYR A 104 -10.36 25.36 -4.95
CA TYR A 104 -10.12 25.24 -6.38
C TYR A 104 -11.40 25.53 -7.17
N GLU A 105 -11.25 25.87 -8.43
CA GLU A 105 -12.35 26.07 -9.36
C GLU A 105 -11.97 25.64 -10.78
N TYR A 106 -12.91 25.00 -11.46
CA TYR A 106 -12.83 24.70 -12.87
C TYR A 106 -13.58 25.77 -13.70
N ASN A 107 -13.12 25.98 -14.92
CA ASN A 107 -13.98 26.65 -15.92
C ASN A 107 -15.15 25.73 -16.32
N SER A 108 -16.10 26.27 -17.09
CA SER A 108 -17.37 25.59 -17.42
C SER A 108 -17.20 24.31 -18.26
N ASP A 109 -16.10 24.14 -18.97
CA ASP A 109 -15.84 23.00 -19.85
C ASP A 109 -14.75 22.05 -19.30
N TYR A 110 -14.31 22.25 -18.05
CA TYR A 110 -13.30 21.42 -17.37
C TYR A 110 -11.94 21.34 -18.10
N THR A 111 -11.59 22.35 -18.89
CA THR A 111 -10.31 22.45 -19.60
C THR A 111 -9.29 23.31 -18.86
N SER A 112 -9.69 24.02 -17.82
CA SER A 112 -8.77 24.75 -16.94
C SER A 112 -9.19 24.68 -15.49
N LEU A 113 -8.19 24.70 -14.60
CA LEU A 113 -8.31 24.60 -13.16
C LEU A 113 -7.50 25.72 -12.51
N THR A 114 -8.14 26.49 -11.64
CA THR A 114 -7.47 27.45 -10.74
C THR A 114 -7.43 26.87 -9.33
N ILE A 115 -6.29 26.97 -8.66
CA ILE A 115 -6.10 26.51 -7.27
C ILE A 115 -5.64 27.69 -6.43
N HIS A 116 -6.29 27.88 -5.29
CA HIS A 116 -5.96 28.89 -4.31
C HIS A 116 -5.20 28.26 -3.16
N LEU A 117 -3.97 28.70 -2.95
CA LEU A 117 -3.05 28.14 -1.96
C LEU A 117 -3.07 28.96 -0.67
N ARG A 118 -2.65 28.32 0.42
CA ARG A 118 -2.34 29.02 1.67
C ARG A 118 -1.06 29.87 1.51
N ASP A 119 -0.98 30.95 2.26
CA ASP A 119 0.16 31.86 2.24
C ASP A 119 1.08 31.74 3.47
N ASP A 120 0.66 30.97 4.46
CA ASP A 120 1.32 30.74 5.75
C ASP A 120 2.22 29.49 5.79
N VAL A 121 2.30 28.74 4.69
CA VAL A 121 3.07 27.49 4.61
C VAL A 121 4.57 27.74 4.42
N ARG A 122 5.40 26.93 5.13
CA ARG A 122 6.85 26.96 5.01
C ARG A 122 7.44 25.55 4.93
N TRP A 123 8.49 25.46 4.15
CA TRP A 123 9.36 24.30 4.11
C TRP A 123 10.14 24.12 5.41
N SER A 124 10.72 22.94 5.62
CA SER A 124 11.49 22.62 6.84
C SER A 124 12.81 23.38 6.97
N ASP A 125 13.29 24.01 5.93
CA ASP A 125 14.44 24.92 5.93
C ASP A 125 14.06 26.39 6.13
N GLY A 126 12.76 26.67 6.36
CA GLY A 126 12.22 28.00 6.60
C GLY A 126 11.85 28.78 5.35
N GLN A 127 12.17 28.30 4.15
CA GLN A 127 11.76 28.90 2.89
C GLN A 127 10.24 28.90 2.75
N ARG A 128 9.69 29.90 2.03
CA ARG A 128 8.25 29.97 1.77
C ARG A 128 7.84 28.90 0.76
N TRP A 129 6.82 28.13 1.11
CA TRP A 129 6.11 27.27 0.17
C TRP A 129 5.12 28.11 -0.64
N SER A 130 5.01 27.90 -1.96
CA SER A 130 4.24 28.78 -2.82
C SER A 130 3.74 28.11 -4.11
N ALA A 131 2.97 28.86 -4.89
CA ALA A 131 2.51 28.44 -6.23
C ALA A 131 3.68 28.12 -7.18
N HIS A 132 4.85 28.72 -6.97
CA HIS A 132 6.03 28.42 -7.78
C HIS A 132 6.52 26.98 -7.57
N ASP A 133 6.44 26.42 -6.36
CA ASP A 133 6.79 25.03 -6.09
C ASP A 133 5.83 24.08 -6.82
N VAL A 134 4.54 24.40 -6.85
CA VAL A 134 3.52 23.61 -7.56
C VAL A 134 3.76 23.64 -9.07
N THR A 135 3.96 24.83 -9.64
CA THR A 135 4.21 24.98 -11.08
C THR A 135 5.52 24.33 -11.50
N PHE A 136 6.57 24.51 -10.71
CA PHE A 136 7.85 23.84 -10.93
C PHE A 136 7.69 22.32 -10.95
N THR A 137 7.00 21.75 -9.95
CA THR A 137 6.79 20.30 -9.86
C THR A 137 6.04 19.74 -11.06
N LEU A 138 4.94 20.39 -11.47
CA LEU A 138 4.15 19.94 -12.62
C LEU A 138 4.94 20.07 -13.94
N GLN A 139 5.68 21.17 -14.13
CA GLN A 139 6.49 21.37 -15.33
C GLN A 139 7.65 20.36 -15.39
N MET A 140 8.36 20.15 -14.29
CA MET A 140 9.44 19.16 -14.18
C MET A 140 8.94 17.75 -14.55
N LEU A 141 7.79 17.33 -14.03
CA LEU A 141 7.21 16.02 -14.37
C LEU A 141 6.84 15.94 -15.85
N LYS A 142 6.25 17.00 -16.41
CA LYS A 142 5.90 17.06 -17.83
C LYS A 142 7.13 16.91 -18.73
N ASP A 143 8.21 17.61 -18.39
CA ASP A 143 9.44 17.66 -19.19
C ASP A 143 10.24 16.36 -19.13
N HIS A 144 10.07 15.56 -18.05
CA HIS A 144 10.76 14.29 -17.85
C HIS A 144 9.85 13.05 -18.01
N ALA A 145 8.80 13.17 -18.82
CA ALA A 145 7.99 11.99 -19.17
C ALA A 145 8.71 11.11 -20.20
N PRO A 146 8.70 9.78 -20.05
CA PRO A 146 7.98 8.95 -19.07
C PRO A 146 8.85 8.46 -17.88
N GLU A 147 9.96 9.11 -17.55
CA GLU A 147 11.03 8.57 -16.69
C GLU A 147 10.68 8.62 -15.19
N LEU A 148 9.79 9.52 -14.78
CA LEU A 148 9.40 9.72 -13.39
C LEU A 148 7.97 9.21 -13.13
N LEU A 149 7.68 8.86 -11.87
CA LEU A 149 6.31 8.58 -11.45
C LEU A 149 5.41 9.81 -11.71
N TYR A 150 4.19 9.58 -12.16
CA TYR A 150 3.20 10.59 -12.57
C TYR A 150 3.54 11.37 -13.85
N SER A 151 4.77 11.33 -14.35
CA SER A 151 5.22 12.18 -15.47
C SER A 151 4.42 11.96 -16.76
N THR A 152 4.13 10.69 -17.11
CA THR A 152 3.31 10.35 -18.29
C THR A 152 1.89 10.93 -18.18
N ASP A 153 1.29 10.86 -17.00
CA ASP A 153 -0.06 11.39 -16.79
C ASP A 153 -0.06 12.91 -16.82
N ILE A 154 0.89 13.54 -16.16
CA ILE A 154 1.02 15.01 -16.18
C ILE A 154 1.30 15.51 -17.61
N ALA A 155 2.20 14.88 -18.37
CA ALA A 155 2.44 15.23 -19.76
C ALA A 155 1.22 15.01 -20.67
N THR A 156 0.38 14.02 -20.36
CA THR A 156 -0.86 13.74 -21.09
C THR A 156 -1.93 14.79 -20.83
N TRP A 157 -2.13 15.19 -19.58
CA TRP A 157 -3.26 16.01 -19.18
C TRP A 157 -2.95 17.51 -19.08
N VAL A 158 -1.71 17.89 -18.74
CA VAL A 158 -1.35 19.29 -18.53
C VAL A 158 -0.79 19.91 -19.81
N ASP A 159 -1.55 20.84 -20.40
CA ASP A 159 -1.07 21.66 -21.52
C ASP A 159 -0.07 22.71 -21.00
N SER A 160 -0.48 23.52 -20.04
CA SER A 160 0.37 24.53 -19.42
C SER A 160 0.03 24.77 -17.96
N VAL A 161 1.00 25.26 -17.20
CA VAL A 161 0.84 25.63 -15.79
C VAL A 161 1.51 26.98 -15.55
N SER A 162 0.89 27.85 -14.74
CA SER A 162 1.41 29.16 -14.38
C SER A 162 1.04 29.57 -12.97
N ALA A 163 1.88 30.41 -12.37
CA ALA A 163 1.66 31.05 -11.07
C ALA A 163 1.59 32.57 -11.29
N PRO A 164 0.39 33.16 -11.40
CA PRO A 164 0.27 34.63 -11.58
C PRO A 164 0.73 35.39 -10.33
N ASP A 165 0.66 34.75 -9.18
CA ASP A 165 1.17 35.21 -7.89
C ASP A 165 1.63 34.03 -7.03
N SER A 166 2.07 34.29 -5.80
CA SER A 166 2.62 33.27 -4.90
C SER A 166 1.57 32.31 -4.32
N SER A 167 0.28 32.57 -4.47
CA SER A 167 -0.83 31.84 -3.87
C SER A 167 -1.84 31.30 -4.89
N THR A 168 -1.65 31.57 -6.18
CA THR A 168 -2.56 31.14 -7.23
C THR A 168 -1.85 30.29 -8.28
N VAL A 169 -2.41 29.12 -8.57
CA VAL A 169 -1.94 28.25 -9.66
C VAL A 169 -3.03 28.14 -10.72
N HIS A 170 -2.66 28.39 -11.98
CA HIS A 170 -3.52 28.12 -13.12
C HIS A 170 -2.96 26.93 -13.90
N ILE A 171 -3.82 25.92 -14.11
CA ILE A 171 -3.51 24.72 -14.89
C ILE A 171 -4.46 24.69 -16.08
N ARG A 172 -3.91 24.65 -17.30
CA ARG A 172 -4.66 24.38 -18.51
C ARG A 172 -4.49 22.92 -18.90
N LEU A 173 -5.60 22.25 -19.20
CA LEU A 173 -5.64 20.85 -19.57
C LEU A 173 -5.72 20.68 -21.08
N THR A 174 -5.19 19.58 -21.59
CA THR A 174 -5.21 19.23 -23.03
C THR A 174 -6.60 18.86 -23.52
N ALA A 175 -7.47 18.40 -22.63
CA ALA A 175 -8.86 18.03 -22.87
C ALA A 175 -9.69 18.16 -21.58
N PRO A 176 -11.05 18.22 -21.65
CA PRO A 176 -11.90 18.23 -20.46
C PRO A 176 -11.60 17.08 -19.51
N ASN A 177 -11.23 17.39 -18.27
CA ASN A 177 -10.98 16.38 -17.23
C ASN A 177 -11.48 16.87 -15.85
N PRO A 178 -12.75 16.65 -15.50
CA PRO A 178 -13.30 17.05 -14.21
C PRO A 178 -12.71 16.28 -13.02
N ARG A 179 -11.96 15.21 -13.28
CA ARG A 179 -11.36 14.38 -12.25
C ARG A 179 -9.86 14.65 -12.02
N PHE A 180 -9.24 15.50 -12.82
CA PHE A 180 -7.80 15.78 -12.73
C PHE A 180 -7.38 16.19 -11.31
N PHE A 181 -8.11 17.14 -10.73
CA PHE A 181 -7.87 17.61 -9.37
C PHE A 181 -7.90 16.45 -8.33
N PHE A 182 -8.98 15.66 -8.36
CA PHE A 182 -9.14 14.55 -7.41
C PHE A 182 -8.08 13.45 -7.60
N THR A 183 -7.72 13.16 -8.85
CA THR A 183 -6.80 12.06 -9.16
C THR A 183 -5.35 12.39 -8.79
N TYR A 184 -4.91 13.63 -9.04
CA TYR A 184 -3.49 13.97 -8.93
C TYR A 184 -3.19 14.92 -7.76
N LEU A 185 -4.06 15.85 -7.45
CA LEU A 185 -3.79 16.93 -6.50
C LEU A 185 -4.41 16.72 -5.12
N THR A 186 -5.05 15.56 -4.92
CA THR A 186 -5.68 15.19 -3.65
C THR A 186 -5.03 13.94 -3.08
N GLY A 187 -4.66 13.99 -1.80
CA GLY A 187 -4.25 12.82 -1.03
C GLY A 187 -5.47 11.96 -0.73
N ASN A 188 -5.75 11.00 -1.62
CA ASN A 188 -6.85 10.07 -1.47
C ASN A 188 -6.36 8.74 -0.85
N PHE A 189 -6.28 7.65 -1.59
CA PHE A 189 -5.79 6.36 -1.09
C PHE A 189 -4.26 6.21 -1.13
N GLY A 190 -3.55 7.25 -1.52
CA GLY A 190 -2.10 7.34 -1.54
C GLY A 190 -1.65 8.75 -1.11
N LEU A 191 -0.44 9.13 -1.48
CA LEU A 191 0.12 10.45 -1.13
C LEU A 191 -0.50 11.61 -1.93
N GLY A 192 -1.20 11.31 -3.03
CA GLY A 192 -1.40 12.30 -4.09
C GLY A 192 -0.05 12.60 -4.78
N LEU A 193 -0.02 13.61 -5.63
CA LEU A 193 1.22 14.07 -6.25
C LEU A 193 1.99 14.93 -5.23
N PRO A 194 3.17 14.50 -4.76
CA PRO A 194 4.00 15.30 -3.86
C PRO A 194 4.47 16.59 -4.56
N ILE A 195 4.42 17.70 -3.85
CA ILE A 195 5.03 18.95 -4.30
C ILE A 195 6.43 19.04 -3.72
N VAL A 196 7.40 19.38 -4.54
CA VAL A 196 8.81 19.47 -4.14
C VAL A 196 9.30 20.92 -4.13
N PRO A 197 10.27 21.27 -3.24
CA PRO A 197 10.77 22.62 -3.13
C PRO A 197 11.61 23.02 -4.37
N GLN A 198 11.14 23.99 -5.15
CA GLN A 198 11.84 24.48 -6.34
C GLN A 198 13.31 24.81 -6.05
N HIS A 199 13.59 25.55 -4.97
CA HIS A 199 14.94 26.02 -4.61
C HIS A 199 15.94 24.88 -4.30
N VAL A 200 15.46 23.66 -4.04
CA VAL A 200 16.31 22.46 -3.83
C VAL A 200 16.49 21.69 -5.13
N TRP A 201 15.44 21.62 -5.93
CA TRP A 201 15.40 20.76 -7.13
C TRP A 201 15.82 21.45 -8.41
N GLU A 202 15.71 22.77 -8.48
CA GLU A 202 16.09 23.54 -9.65
C GLU A 202 17.57 23.31 -10.02
N GLY A 203 17.83 23.04 -11.30
CA GLY A 203 19.17 22.73 -11.80
C GLY A 203 19.69 21.32 -11.44
N LYS A 204 18.85 20.46 -10.86
CA LYS A 204 19.15 19.03 -10.68
C LYS A 204 18.52 18.22 -11.80
N ASP A 205 19.14 17.10 -12.13
CA ASP A 205 18.50 16.09 -12.95
C ASP A 205 17.52 15.30 -12.06
N PRO A 206 16.20 15.43 -12.24
CA PRO A 206 15.23 14.83 -11.33
C PRO A 206 15.15 13.30 -11.43
N VAL A 207 15.71 12.69 -12.48
CA VAL A 207 15.74 11.23 -12.65
C VAL A 207 16.79 10.60 -11.73
N THR A 208 17.92 11.28 -11.55
CA THR A 208 19.07 10.77 -10.77
C THR A 208 19.22 11.44 -9.40
N PHE A 209 18.45 12.49 -9.13
CA PHE A 209 18.54 13.22 -7.87
C PHE A 209 17.99 12.41 -6.71
N GLU A 210 18.85 12.01 -5.78
CA GLU A 210 18.47 11.20 -4.61
C GLU A 210 17.69 11.99 -3.56
N ASN A 211 17.74 13.33 -3.56
CA ASN A 211 17.12 14.21 -2.55
C ASN A 211 17.47 13.80 -1.10
N TYR A 212 18.74 13.43 -0.88
CA TYR A 212 19.25 13.00 0.42
C TYR A 212 20.62 13.61 0.70
N ASP A 213 20.70 14.45 1.72
CA ASP A 213 21.94 15.01 2.24
C ASP A 213 21.70 15.46 3.71
N PRO A 214 21.97 14.59 4.68
CA PRO A 214 21.73 14.92 6.10
C PRO A 214 22.48 16.18 6.58
N ALA A 215 23.63 16.49 5.98
CA ALA A 215 24.40 17.70 6.35
C ALA A 215 23.70 18.99 5.92
N LYS A 216 22.86 18.91 4.88
CA LYS A 216 22.01 20.03 4.40
C LYS A 216 20.59 19.98 4.95
N GLY A 217 20.25 18.97 5.78
CA GLY A 217 18.90 18.78 6.28
C GLY A 217 17.94 18.25 5.21
N TRP A 218 18.43 17.60 4.15
CA TRP A 218 17.59 17.01 3.11
C TRP A 218 17.09 15.59 3.49
N PRO A 219 15.87 15.21 3.11
CA PRO A 219 14.90 15.95 2.27
C PRO A 219 14.31 17.18 2.98
N VAL A 220 14.13 18.27 2.23
CA VAL A 220 13.35 19.42 2.68
C VAL A 220 11.86 19.06 2.52
N VAL A 221 11.07 19.26 3.58
CA VAL A 221 9.69 18.74 3.70
C VAL A 221 8.71 19.83 4.11
N SER A 222 7.43 19.68 3.77
CA SER A 222 6.36 20.58 4.22
C SER A 222 5.69 20.08 5.51
N GLY A 223 5.66 18.78 5.72
CA GLY A 223 4.89 18.10 6.75
C GLY A 223 5.44 18.23 8.18
N PRO A 224 4.72 17.65 9.15
CA PRO A 224 5.03 17.76 10.58
C PRO A 224 6.29 17.01 11.03
N TYR A 225 6.86 16.14 10.18
CA TYR A 225 8.05 15.38 10.53
C TYR A 225 9.18 15.64 9.54
N ARG A 226 10.41 15.64 10.07
CA ARG A 226 11.65 15.68 9.29
C ARG A 226 12.41 14.38 9.44
N LEU A 227 13.17 14.01 8.41
CA LEU A 227 14.05 12.86 8.48
C LEU A 227 15.18 13.12 9.47
N ALA A 228 15.27 12.29 10.51
CA ALA A 228 16.31 12.37 11.53
C ALA A 228 17.46 11.39 11.24
N MET A 229 17.13 10.19 10.69
CA MET A 229 18.11 9.17 10.31
C MET A 229 17.50 8.23 9.26
N SER A 230 18.31 7.78 8.33
CA SER A 230 17.97 6.68 7.43
C SER A 230 19.18 5.78 7.23
N THR A 231 19.01 4.49 7.53
CA THR A 231 20.01 3.44 7.36
C THR A 231 19.34 2.20 6.76
N PRO A 232 20.08 1.19 6.31
CA PRO A 232 19.49 -0.08 5.89
C PRO A 232 18.60 -0.74 6.95
N GLU A 233 18.86 -0.50 8.25
CA GLU A 233 18.18 -1.15 9.38
C GLU A 233 16.97 -0.37 9.91
N GLN A 234 16.90 0.95 9.67
CA GLN A 234 15.80 1.78 10.17
C GLN A 234 15.71 3.13 9.46
N ARG A 235 14.50 3.69 9.48
CA ARG A 235 14.22 5.06 9.03
C ARG A 235 13.50 5.80 10.15
N ILE A 236 14.07 6.94 10.60
CA ILE A 236 13.60 7.69 11.75
C ILE A 236 13.16 9.07 11.32
N TRP A 237 11.95 9.43 11.72
CA TRP A 237 11.36 10.74 11.50
C TRP A 237 11.07 11.39 12.85
N ASP A 238 11.55 12.61 13.05
CA ASP A 238 11.29 13.41 14.25
C ASP A 238 10.32 14.54 13.96
N VAL A 239 9.40 14.80 14.90
CA VAL A 239 8.45 15.89 14.81
C VAL A 239 9.16 17.24 14.77
N ARG A 240 8.65 18.15 13.95
CA ARG A 240 9.18 19.52 13.81
C ARG A 240 8.50 20.46 14.79
N ASP A 241 9.28 21.34 15.44
CA ASP A 241 8.76 22.43 16.26
C ASP A 241 8.31 23.65 15.44
N ASP A 242 8.75 23.71 14.19
CA ASP A 242 8.51 24.81 13.27
C ASP A 242 7.47 24.49 12.19
N TRP A 243 6.69 23.42 12.37
CA TRP A 243 5.66 23.05 11.40
C TRP A 243 4.63 24.18 11.23
N TRP A 244 4.35 24.53 9.98
CA TRP A 244 3.53 25.65 9.61
C TRP A 244 2.11 25.58 10.19
N ALA A 245 1.49 24.40 10.21
CA ALA A 245 0.11 24.25 10.65
C ALA A 245 -0.07 24.45 12.17
N ASP A 246 0.92 24.09 12.99
CA ASP A 246 0.93 24.38 14.41
C ASP A 246 1.16 25.88 14.66
N ARG A 247 2.10 26.50 13.94
CA ARG A 247 2.40 27.94 14.05
C ARG A 247 1.23 28.83 13.62
N SER A 248 0.47 28.42 12.63
CA SER A 248 -0.71 29.17 12.16
C SER A 248 -1.96 28.89 12.99
N GLY A 249 -1.92 27.89 13.88
CA GLY A 249 -3.08 27.42 14.63
C GLY A 249 -4.06 26.58 13.78
N PHE A 250 -3.68 26.19 12.58
CA PHE A 250 -4.51 25.37 11.69
C PHE A 250 -4.66 23.94 12.21
N GLN A 251 -3.57 23.34 12.68
CA GLN A 251 -3.56 22.00 13.27
C GLN A 251 -2.66 21.98 14.52
N ARG A 252 -2.94 21.06 15.43
CA ARG A 252 -2.08 20.81 16.57
C ARG A 252 -0.87 19.98 16.17
N LYS A 253 0.28 20.30 16.74
CA LYS A 253 1.48 19.48 16.64
C LYS A 253 1.18 18.02 17.04
N PRO A 254 1.65 17.02 16.29
CA PRO A 254 1.48 15.62 16.64
C PRO A 254 2.02 15.28 18.03
N ALA A 255 1.31 14.42 18.77
CA ALA A 255 1.75 13.96 20.10
C ALA A 255 2.89 12.92 20.04
N VAL A 256 3.02 12.23 18.90
CA VAL A 256 4.14 11.33 18.62
C VAL A 256 5.33 12.19 18.22
N GLU A 257 6.43 12.10 18.98
CA GLU A 257 7.62 12.92 18.72
C GLU A 257 8.60 12.24 17.77
N ARG A 258 8.60 10.88 17.74
CA ARG A 258 9.44 10.10 16.84
C ARG A 258 8.68 8.95 16.23
N ILE A 259 8.87 8.76 14.93
CA ILE A 259 8.38 7.60 14.18
C ILE A 259 9.58 6.81 13.69
N ILE A 260 9.60 5.51 13.98
CA ILE A 260 10.66 4.59 13.55
C ILE A 260 10.03 3.55 12.64
N TYR A 261 10.49 3.50 11.39
CA TYR A 261 10.19 2.40 10.49
C TYR A 261 11.30 1.36 10.54
N LEU A 262 10.92 0.12 10.75
CA LEU A 262 11.78 -1.05 10.65
C LEU A 262 11.60 -1.70 9.27
N PRO A 263 12.60 -2.39 8.73
CA PRO A 263 12.42 -3.17 7.51
C PRO A 263 11.31 -4.22 7.66
N TYR A 264 10.74 -4.64 6.53
CA TYR A 264 9.74 -5.70 6.52
C TYR A 264 10.32 -6.99 7.13
N MET A 265 9.55 -7.55 8.05
CA MET A 265 9.87 -8.79 8.77
C MET A 265 8.84 -9.87 8.44
N ASP A 266 9.21 -11.15 8.62
CA ASP A 266 8.22 -12.22 8.60
C ASP A 266 7.12 -12.01 9.65
N GLU A 267 5.93 -12.54 9.37
CA GLU A 267 4.74 -12.29 10.19
C GLU A 267 4.93 -12.79 11.64
N THR A 268 5.69 -13.87 11.84
CA THR A 268 5.94 -14.41 13.19
C THR A 268 6.73 -13.41 14.05
N LYS A 269 7.77 -12.80 13.48
CA LYS A 269 8.55 -11.76 14.18
C LYS A 269 7.72 -10.51 14.43
N ARG A 270 6.89 -10.09 13.49
CA ARG A 270 5.98 -8.95 13.68
C ARG A 270 5.04 -9.18 14.85
N VAL A 271 4.39 -10.33 14.90
CA VAL A 271 3.49 -10.72 16.02
C VAL A 271 4.23 -10.77 17.35
N GLN A 272 5.44 -11.35 17.40
CA GLN A 272 6.25 -11.38 18.61
C GLN A 272 6.63 -9.97 19.10
N ASN A 273 7.03 -9.10 18.20
CA ASN A 273 7.37 -7.71 18.53
C ASN A 273 6.15 -6.92 19.06
N LEU A 274 4.97 -7.11 18.46
CA LEU A 274 3.71 -6.50 18.93
C LEU A 274 3.29 -7.05 20.30
N ILE A 275 3.47 -8.35 20.56
CA ILE A 275 3.19 -8.94 21.87
C ILE A 275 4.13 -8.38 22.95
N ALA A 276 5.40 -8.18 22.59
CA ALA A 276 6.43 -7.68 23.52
C ALA A 276 6.45 -6.15 23.66
N ASN A 277 5.58 -5.40 22.95
CA ASN A 277 5.58 -3.95 22.84
C ASN A 277 6.91 -3.35 22.30
N ASN A 278 7.64 -4.13 21.51
CA ASN A 278 8.83 -3.65 20.78
C ASN A 278 8.44 -2.94 19.47
N MET A 279 7.19 -3.11 19.03
CA MET A 279 6.56 -2.47 17.88
C MET A 279 5.12 -2.10 18.24
N ASP A 280 4.61 -1.01 17.70
CA ASP A 280 3.30 -0.46 18.06
C ASP A 280 2.22 -0.79 17.05
N THR A 281 2.57 -0.92 15.78
CA THR A 281 1.62 -1.21 14.70
C THR A 281 2.26 -2.03 13.60
N SER A 282 1.46 -2.78 12.88
CA SER A 282 1.82 -3.52 11.68
C SER A 282 0.58 -3.71 10.80
N LEU A 283 0.80 -3.89 9.51
CA LEU A 283 -0.26 -4.15 8.51
C LEU A 283 -0.23 -5.62 8.07
N ASP A 284 -1.33 -6.06 7.44
CA ASP A 284 -1.44 -7.34 6.73
C ASP A 284 -1.10 -8.58 7.57
N LEU A 285 -1.55 -8.62 8.81
CA LEU A 285 -1.47 -9.81 9.64
C LEU A 285 -2.66 -10.75 9.37
N ARG A 286 -2.41 -12.04 9.32
CA ARG A 286 -3.46 -13.04 9.14
C ARG A 286 -4.36 -13.16 10.37
N PRO A 287 -5.67 -13.42 10.20
CA PRO A 287 -6.63 -13.47 11.31
C PRO A 287 -6.27 -14.38 12.49
N PRO A 288 -5.69 -15.59 12.32
CA PRO A 288 -5.25 -16.40 13.45
C PRO A 288 -4.16 -15.73 14.28
N ASN A 289 -3.24 -15.03 13.61
CA ASN A 289 -2.15 -14.31 14.26
C ASN A 289 -2.68 -13.07 15.00
N ILE A 290 -3.66 -12.38 14.43
CA ILE A 290 -4.35 -11.27 15.10
C ILE A 290 -5.09 -11.76 16.34
N ARG A 291 -5.83 -12.88 16.26
CA ARG A 291 -6.48 -13.50 17.42
C ARG A 291 -5.47 -13.79 18.53
N SER A 292 -4.40 -14.50 18.20
CA SER A 292 -3.34 -14.80 19.18
C SER A 292 -2.71 -13.53 19.76
N LEU A 293 -2.50 -12.50 18.94
CA LEU A 293 -1.95 -11.21 19.37
C LEU A 293 -2.87 -10.50 20.38
N VAL A 294 -4.16 -10.35 20.05
CA VAL A 294 -5.12 -9.66 20.94
C VAL A 294 -5.40 -10.44 22.23
N GLU A 295 -5.31 -11.77 22.21
CA GLU A 295 -5.41 -12.61 23.40
C GLU A 295 -4.21 -12.42 24.34
N ARG A 296 -3.00 -12.32 23.80
CA ARG A 296 -1.75 -12.26 24.56
C ARG A 296 -1.32 -10.87 24.96
N ASN A 297 -1.76 -9.83 24.23
CA ASN A 297 -1.50 -8.43 24.57
C ASN A 297 -2.82 -7.66 24.69
N PRO A 298 -3.26 -7.35 25.93
CA PRO A 298 -4.55 -6.65 26.15
C PRO A 298 -4.56 -5.21 25.63
N ASN A 299 -3.39 -4.61 25.38
CA ASN A 299 -3.27 -3.24 24.89
C ASN A 299 -3.42 -3.15 23.35
N VAL A 300 -3.38 -4.27 22.65
CA VAL A 300 -3.53 -4.30 21.20
C VAL A 300 -5.01 -4.32 20.83
N THR A 301 -5.34 -3.48 19.86
CA THR A 301 -6.66 -3.45 19.21
C THR A 301 -6.47 -3.41 17.71
N THR A 302 -7.54 -3.64 16.95
CA THR A 302 -7.60 -3.45 15.52
C THR A 302 -8.60 -2.36 15.17
N TRP A 303 -8.75 -2.04 13.89
CA TRP A 303 -9.72 -1.03 13.44
C TRP A 303 -11.16 -1.34 13.87
N SER A 304 -11.58 -2.61 13.82
CA SER A 304 -12.90 -3.07 14.28
C SER A 304 -12.91 -3.51 15.76
N GLY A 305 -11.90 -3.17 16.55
CA GLY A 305 -11.76 -3.59 17.94
C GLY A 305 -10.98 -4.90 18.06
N ARG A 306 -11.45 -5.83 18.91
CA ARG A 306 -10.74 -7.09 19.25
C ARG A 306 -11.41 -8.33 18.67
N ILE A 307 -12.37 -8.15 17.81
CA ILE A 307 -13.17 -9.21 17.17
C ILE A 307 -13.10 -9.06 15.63
N PRO A 308 -13.36 -10.15 14.87
CA PRO A 308 -13.47 -10.06 13.42
C PRO A 308 -14.45 -8.96 12.99
N PRO A 309 -14.20 -8.32 11.82
CA PRO A 309 -13.24 -8.65 10.77
C PRO A 309 -11.79 -8.19 11.01
N PHE A 310 -11.44 -7.61 12.15
CA PHE A 310 -10.12 -7.09 12.55
C PHE A 310 -9.58 -5.94 11.72
N GLY A 311 -10.33 -5.42 10.76
CA GLY A 311 -9.89 -4.40 9.84
C GLY A 311 -11.05 -3.51 9.38
N TYR A 312 -10.81 -2.76 8.33
CA TYR A 312 -11.78 -1.97 7.60
C TYR A 312 -11.90 -2.48 6.17
N LEU A 313 -12.95 -2.09 5.46
CA LEU A 313 -13.07 -2.39 4.03
C LEU A 313 -11.95 -1.69 3.27
N ASP A 314 -11.20 -2.46 2.50
CA ASP A 314 -10.21 -1.93 1.57
C ASP A 314 -10.92 -1.33 0.35
N PHE A 315 -10.33 -0.29 -0.24
CA PHE A 315 -10.83 0.26 -1.50
C PHE A 315 -10.48 -0.62 -2.71
N TRP A 316 -9.55 -1.55 -2.56
CA TRP A 316 -9.24 -2.56 -3.56
C TRP A 316 -10.01 -3.86 -3.27
N PRO A 317 -11.10 -4.16 -4.02
CA PRO A 317 -11.73 -5.46 -3.92
C PRO A 317 -10.77 -6.54 -4.43
N VAL A 318 -10.67 -7.65 -3.71
CA VAL A 318 -9.98 -8.83 -4.21
C VAL A 318 -10.80 -9.42 -5.35
N SER A 319 -10.21 -9.56 -6.52
CA SER A 319 -10.94 -9.80 -7.76
C SER A 319 -10.23 -10.80 -8.68
N LEU A 320 -10.93 -11.49 -9.61
CA LEU A 320 -10.39 -12.34 -10.67
C LEU A 320 -10.53 -11.64 -12.02
N GLY A 321 -9.39 -11.27 -12.64
CA GLY A 321 -9.37 -10.66 -13.96
C GLY A 321 -9.21 -11.67 -15.08
N PHE A 322 -9.90 -11.44 -16.21
CA PHE A 322 -9.80 -12.26 -17.41
C PHE A 322 -9.24 -11.45 -18.57
N ASN A 323 -8.39 -12.07 -19.39
CA ASN A 323 -8.05 -11.49 -20.68
C ASN A 323 -9.23 -11.72 -21.66
N ASN A 324 -10.07 -10.71 -21.79
CA ASN A 324 -11.28 -10.79 -22.63
C ASN A 324 -10.97 -10.82 -24.15
N LEU A 325 -9.71 -10.67 -24.55
CA LEU A 325 -9.28 -10.69 -25.95
C LEU A 325 -8.84 -12.08 -26.41
N GLU A 326 -8.71 -13.02 -25.47
CA GLU A 326 -8.22 -14.37 -25.77
C GLU A 326 -9.23 -15.45 -25.37
N PRO A 327 -9.45 -16.47 -26.22
CA PRO A 327 -10.22 -17.65 -25.85
C PRO A 327 -9.57 -18.37 -24.67
N PRO A 328 -10.37 -18.98 -23.78
CA PRO A 328 -11.83 -19.06 -23.83
C PRO A 328 -12.53 -17.89 -23.14
N PHE A 329 -11.77 -16.90 -22.66
CA PHE A 329 -12.31 -15.80 -21.85
C PHE A 329 -12.89 -14.64 -22.68
N ASP A 330 -12.71 -14.65 -24.00
CA ASP A 330 -13.42 -13.81 -24.94
C ASP A 330 -14.93 -14.11 -24.97
N ASP A 331 -15.33 -15.37 -24.63
CA ASP A 331 -16.71 -15.77 -24.51
C ASP A 331 -17.31 -15.35 -23.14
N PRO A 332 -18.31 -14.45 -23.09
CA PRO A 332 -18.94 -14.05 -21.85
C PRO A 332 -19.64 -15.19 -21.10
N ASP A 333 -20.16 -16.21 -21.80
CA ASP A 333 -20.78 -17.36 -21.16
C ASP A 333 -19.78 -18.14 -20.31
N ILE A 334 -18.52 -18.27 -20.76
CA ILE A 334 -17.47 -18.94 -19.99
C ILE A 334 -17.16 -18.12 -18.72
N ARG A 335 -17.08 -16.80 -18.81
CA ARG A 335 -16.88 -15.92 -17.63
C ARG A 335 -18.04 -16.05 -16.64
N TRP A 336 -19.29 -16.16 -17.13
CA TRP A 336 -20.46 -16.42 -16.30
C TRP A 336 -20.43 -17.82 -15.65
N ALA A 337 -20.00 -18.85 -16.37
CA ALA A 337 -19.82 -20.19 -15.78
C ALA A 337 -18.83 -20.15 -14.61
N ILE A 338 -17.72 -19.44 -14.75
CA ILE A 338 -16.74 -19.25 -13.67
C ILE A 338 -17.37 -18.46 -12.51
N ASN A 339 -18.11 -17.37 -12.78
CA ASN A 339 -18.79 -16.62 -11.75
C ASN A 339 -19.74 -17.48 -10.90
N PHE A 340 -20.55 -18.36 -11.54
CA PHE A 340 -21.44 -19.26 -10.84
C PHE A 340 -20.72 -20.38 -10.07
N ALA A 341 -19.49 -20.71 -10.44
CA ALA A 341 -18.68 -21.69 -9.74
C ALA A 341 -18.00 -21.16 -8.47
N ILE A 342 -17.97 -19.85 -8.28
CA ILE A 342 -17.30 -19.20 -7.14
C ILE A 342 -18.26 -19.07 -5.97
N ASP A 343 -18.00 -19.81 -4.88
CA ASP A 343 -18.64 -19.59 -3.59
C ASP A 343 -17.92 -18.48 -2.82
N ARG A 344 -18.49 -17.28 -2.85
CA ARG A 344 -17.91 -16.10 -2.17
C ARG A 344 -18.03 -16.18 -0.66
N ASP A 345 -19.05 -16.86 -0.14
CA ASP A 345 -19.19 -17.07 1.30
C ASP A 345 -18.13 -18.05 1.81
N GLU A 346 -17.84 -19.13 1.08
CA GLU A 346 -16.71 -20.03 1.39
C GLU A 346 -15.37 -19.30 1.30
N LEU A 347 -15.17 -18.44 0.30
CA LEU A 347 -13.95 -17.63 0.19
C LEU A 347 -13.74 -16.73 1.41
N VAL A 348 -14.78 -16.06 1.90
CA VAL A 348 -14.69 -15.23 3.11
C VAL A 348 -14.41 -16.09 4.34
N GLN A 349 -15.13 -17.21 4.52
CA GLN A 349 -15.01 -18.03 5.74
C GLN A 349 -13.71 -18.82 5.79
N VAL A 350 -13.29 -19.41 4.68
CA VAL A 350 -12.11 -20.27 4.61
C VAL A 350 -10.87 -19.50 4.21
N GLY A 351 -10.99 -18.61 3.20
CA GLY A 351 -9.90 -17.83 2.67
C GLY A 351 -9.45 -16.73 3.63
N TRP A 352 -10.38 -15.93 4.05
CA TRP A 352 -10.16 -14.78 4.92
C TRP A 352 -10.47 -15.08 6.38
N GLN A 353 -10.92 -16.32 6.71
CA GLN A 353 -11.25 -16.76 8.06
C GLN A 353 -12.21 -15.81 8.80
N GLY A 354 -13.19 -15.29 8.05
CA GLY A 354 -14.17 -14.34 8.54
C GLY A 354 -13.70 -12.89 8.62
N ALA A 355 -12.50 -12.56 8.15
CA ALA A 355 -11.94 -11.21 8.19
C ALA A 355 -12.15 -10.44 6.87
N GLY A 356 -13.23 -10.70 6.16
CA GLY A 356 -13.58 -10.02 4.93
C GLY A 356 -15.08 -10.00 4.71
N GLU A 357 -15.50 -9.26 3.70
CA GLU A 357 -16.87 -9.21 3.23
C GLU A 357 -16.92 -9.46 1.73
N LYS A 358 -18.02 -10.09 1.26
CA LYS A 358 -18.23 -10.27 -0.18
C LYS A 358 -18.71 -8.96 -0.81
N THR A 359 -18.19 -8.64 -1.99
CA THR A 359 -18.71 -7.55 -2.81
C THR A 359 -19.26 -8.07 -4.15
N LEU A 360 -20.25 -7.37 -4.69
CA LEU A 360 -20.84 -7.67 -5.99
C LEU A 360 -20.37 -6.70 -7.08
N LEU A 361 -19.66 -5.65 -6.70
CA LEU A 361 -19.20 -4.60 -7.58
C LEU A 361 -17.67 -4.42 -7.43
N PRO A 362 -17.00 -3.91 -8.46
CA PRO A 362 -15.58 -3.55 -8.38
C PRO A 362 -15.36 -2.24 -7.59
N LEU A 363 -16.29 -1.87 -6.72
CA LEU A 363 -16.28 -0.65 -5.92
C LEU A 363 -16.48 -1.05 -4.44
N PRO A 364 -15.73 -0.44 -3.51
CA PRO A 364 -15.95 -0.63 -2.08
C PRO A 364 -17.25 0.06 -1.64
N ASP A 365 -17.91 -0.49 -0.62
CA ASP A 365 -19.09 0.14 -0.01
C ASP A 365 -18.69 1.28 0.93
N PHE A 366 -18.03 2.29 0.38
CA PHE A 366 -17.72 3.51 1.11
C PHE A 366 -18.91 4.49 1.07
N PRO A 367 -19.13 5.27 2.13
CA PRO A 367 -20.25 6.21 2.20
C PRO A 367 -20.44 7.07 0.94
N PRO A 368 -19.43 7.75 0.39
CA PRO A 368 -19.62 8.58 -0.81
C PRO A 368 -19.95 7.80 -2.08
N LEU A 369 -19.72 6.48 -2.10
CA LEU A 369 -20.02 5.62 -3.26
C LEU A 369 -21.41 4.98 -3.20
N ARG A 370 -22.04 4.95 -2.02
CA ARG A 370 -23.38 4.34 -1.83
C ARG A 370 -24.46 4.87 -2.74
N PRO A 371 -24.57 6.19 -3.02
CA PRO A 371 -25.55 6.68 -3.98
C PRO A 371 -25.36 6.09 -5.39
N PHE A 372 -24.10 5.93 -5.83
CA PHE A 372 -23.77 5.32 -7.12
C PHE A 372 -24.02 3.81 -7.12
N ILE A 373 -23.68 3.11 -6.03
CA ILE A 373 -23.98 1.68 -5.84
C ILE A 373 -25.48 1.44 -5.91
N ALA A 374 -26.30 2.31 -5.30
CA ALA A 374 -27.75 2.22 -5.34
C ALA A 374 -28.31 2.29 -6.77
N THR A 375 -27.69 3.03 -7.69
CA THR A 375 -28.14 3.10 -9.09
C THR A 375 -27.87 1.82 -9.87
N THR A 376 -27.08 0.88 -9.35
CA THR A 376 -26.77 -0.39 -10.02
C THR A 376 -27.74 -1.52 -9.67
N LYS A 377 -28.74 -1.27 -8.84
CA LYS A 377 -29.68 -2.30 -8.33
C LYS A 377 -30.32 -3.11 -9.46
N ASP A 378 -30.88 -2.46 -10.46
CA ASP A 378 -31.53 -3.11 -11.59
C ASP A 378 -30.55 -3.98 -12.41
N LEU A 379 -29.29 -3.54 -12.49
CA LEU A 379 -28.22 -4.31 -13.14
C LEU A 379 -27.87 -5.57 -12.33
N LEU A 380 -27.80 -5.46 -11.00
CA LEU A 380 -27.51 -6.61 -10.14
C LEU A 380 -28.65 -7.63 -10.12
N GLU A 381 -29.91 -7.19 -10.25
CA GLU A 381 -31.06 -8.06 -10.43
C GLU A 381 -31.03 -8.77 -11.78
N LYS A 382 -30.68 -8.07 -12.85
CA LYS A 382 -30.53 -8.62 -14.20
C LYS A 382 -29.34 -9.55 -14.35
N TYR A 383 -28.22 -9.22 -13.71
CA TYR A 383 -26.95 -9.93 -13.78
C TYR A 383 -26.56 -10.47 -12.39
N PRO A 384 -26.89 -11.72 -12.06
CA PRO A 384 -26.75 -12.25 -10.70
C PRO A 384 -25.29 -12.61 -10.38
N VAL A 385 -24.40 -11.62 -10.32
CA VAL A 385 -22.95 -11.77 -10.09
C VAL A 385 -22.60 -12.44 -8.77
N GLY A 386 -23.47 -12.33 -7.74
CA GLY A 386 -23.24 -12.91 -6.42
C GLY A 386 -23.73 -14.35 -6.26
N THR A 387 -24.36 -14.93 -7.30
CA THR A 387 -24.97 -16.25 -7.20
C THR A 387 -23.92 -17.34 -7.35
N HIS A 388 -23.87 -18.27 -6.37
CA HIS A 388 -23.15 -19.52 -6.47
C HIS A 388 -24.11 -20.61 -6.93
N ASP A 389 -23.86 -21.21 -8.12
CA ASP A 389 -24.70 -22.25 -8.73
C ASP A 389 -23.83 -23.14 -9.64
N LEU A 390 -23.34 -24.23 -9.05
CA LEU A 390 -22.51 -25.19 -9.79
C LEU A 390 -23.26 -25.86 -10.93
N SER A 391 -24.57 -26.09 -10.77
CA SER A 391 -25.39 -26.76 -11.83
C SER A 391 -25.49 -25.85 -13.06
N ARG A 392 -25.75 -24.56 -12.84
CA ARG A 392 -25.81 -23.57 -13.91
C ARG A 392 -24.45 -23.36 -14.57
N SER A 393 -23.38 -23.36 -13.79
CA SER A 393 -22.00 -23.32 -14.31
C SER A 393 -21.74 -24.49 -15.24
N GLU A 394 -22.06 -25.71 -14.80
CA GLU A 394 -21.90 -26.96 -15.58
C GLU A 394 -22.74 -26.94 -16.85
N GLU A 395 -24.00 -26.54 -16.78
CA GLU A 395 -24.90 -26.42 -17.93
C GLU A 395 -24.33 -25.50 -19.01
N ILE A 396 -23.80 -24.34 -18.62
CA ILE A 396 -23.16 -23.40 -19.55
C ILE A 396 -21.96 -24.07 -20.23
N LEU A 397 -21.08 -24.70 -19.45
CA LEU A 397 -19.89 -25.34 -19.96
C LEU A 397 -20.24 -26.48 -20.96
N ILE A 398 -21.23 -27.34 -20.63
CA ILE A 398 -21.70 -28.42 -21.52
C ILE A 398 -22.25 -27.82 -22.82
N ARG A 399 -23.08 -26.77 -22.74
CA ARG A 399 -23.64 -26.09 -23.93
C ARG A 399 -22.52 -25.50 -24.82
N LYS A 400 -21.39 -25.11 -24.26
CA LYS A 400 -20.20 -24.61 -24.98
C LYS A 400 -19.27 -25.76 -25.47
N GLY A 401 -19.68 -27.01 -25.32
CA GLY A 401 -18.92 -28.16 -25.84
C GLY A 401 -17.93 -28.79 -24.86
N TRP A 402 -17.92 -28.32 -23.60
CA TRP A 402 -17.07 -28.91 -22.56
C TRP A 402 -17.68 -30.22 -22.05
N ARG A 403 -16.85 -31.25 -21.78
CA ARG A 403 -17.34 -32.53 -21.28
C ARG A 403 -17.01 -32.71 -19.80
N ARG A 404 -17.98 -33.22 -19.05
CA ARG A 404 -17.83 -33.45 -17.59
C ARG A 404 -16.66 -34.37 -17.26
N GLU A 405 -16.45 -35.41 -18.05
CA GLU A 405 -15.36 -36.40 -17.89
C GLU A 405 -13.99 -35.76 -18.08
N SER A 406 -13.85 -34.88 -19.06
CA SER A 406 -12.59 -34.15 -19.30
C SER A 406 -12.22 -33.21 -18.17
N ILE A 407 -13.21 -32.58 -17.51
CA ILE A 407 -13.02 -31.68 -16.39
C ILE A 407 -12.50 -32.43 -15.14
N LEU A 408 -13.09 -33.60 -14.84
CA LEU A 408 -12.73 -34.39 -13.65
C LEU A 408 -11.45 -35.21 -13.86
N ASP A 409 -11.24 -35.79 -15.00
CA ASP A 409 -10.11 -36.71 -15.30
C ASP A 409 -8.81 -35.93 -15.51
N GLN A 410 -8.85 -34.76 -16.16
CA GLN A 410 -7.70 -33.89 -16.34
C GLN A 410 -7.25 -33.27 -15.03
N GLY A 411 -8.19 -32.88 -14.17
CA GLY A 411 -7.88 -32.44 -12.80
C GLY A 411 -7.21 -33.53 -11.95
N ARG A 412 -7.60 -34.81 -12.14
CA ARG A 412 -6.94 -35.94 -11.48
C ARG A 412 -5.56 -36.25 -12.05
N ARG A 413 -5.39 -36.23 -13.37
CA ARG A 413 -4.09 -36.49 -14.01
C ARG A 413 -3.07 -35.40 -13.66
N ALA A 414 -3.44 -34.14 -13.74
CA ALA A 414 -2.58 -33.04 -13.34
C ALA A 414 -2.17 -33.10 -11.86
N PHE A 415 -3.03 -33.61 -10.97
CA PHE A 415 -2.72 -33.82 -9.56
C PHE A 415 -1.79 -35.03 -9.35
N GLN A 416 -2.02 -36.15 -10.06
CA GLN A 416 -1.19 -37.36 -9.97
C GLN A 416 0.20 -37.14 -10.55
N ASP A 417 0.35 -36.41 -11.66
CA ASP A 417 1.64 -36.12 -12.28
C ASP A 417 2.50 -35.18 -11.43
N ARG A 418 1.91 -34.25 -10.71
CA ARG A 418 2.66 -33.40 -9.75
C ARG A 418 3.21 -34.18 -8.56
N HIS A 419 2.50 -35.21 -8.07
CA HIS A 419 3.00 -36.05 -6.99
C HIS A 419 4.06 -37.06 -7.44
N ARG A 420 4.11 -37.41 -8.72
CA ARG A 420 5.14 -38.31 -9.28
C ARG A 420 6.45 -37.61 -9.65
N HIS A 421 6.44 -36.28 -9.87
CA HIS A 421 7.58 -35.49 -10.33
C HIS A 421 8.01 -34.42 -9.30
N CYS A 422 7.98 -34.74 -8.00
CA CYS A 422 8.75 -34.01 -7.00
C CYS A 422 10.12 -34.70 -6.88
N PRO A 423 11.17 -34.29 -7.61
CA PRO A 423 12.52 -34.79 -7.33
C PRO A 423 12.95 -34.21 -5.98
N ARG A 424 13.45 -35.07 -5.10
CA ARG A 424 14.21 -34.63 -3.93
C ARG A 424 15.35 -33.74 -4.43
N LEU A 425 15.40 -32.52 -3.95
CA LEU A 425 16.46 -31.55 -4.25
C LEU A 425 17.79 -32.10 -3.72
N SER A 426 18.62 -32.64 -4.60
CA SER A 426 20.03 -32.79 -4.41
C SER A 426 20.74 -32.57 -5.76
N GLY A 427 21.47 -31.44 -5.87
CA GLY A 427 22.58 -31.28 -6.82
C GLY A 427 22.27 -30.64 -8.17
N SER A 428 22.93 -29.51 -8.42
CA SER A 428 23.44 -28.94 -9.70
C SER A 428 22.52 -28.94 -10.95
N TRP A 429 22.23 -27.73 -11.43
CA TRP A 429 21.53 -27.44 -12.68
C TRP A 429 22.44 -27.47 -13.89
N PRO A 430 22.11 -28.18 -14.99
CA PRO A 430 22.62 -27.91 -16.32
C PRO A 430 21.67 -27.03 -17.11
N ARG A 431 22.21 -26.08 -17.88
CA ARG A 431 21.47 -25.23 -18.82
C ARG A 431 21.06 -26.03 -20.06
N PRO A 432 19.83 -25.91 -20.58
CA PRO A 432 19.50 -26.43 -21.91
C PRO A 432 19.73 -25.37 -22.98
N ARG A 433 20.40 -25.77 -24.05
CA ARG A 433 20.42 -25.10 -25.37
C ARG A 433 19.26 -25.61 -26.22
N GLY A 434 18.62 -24.73 -27.01
CA GLY A 434 17.97 -25.08 -28.28
C GLY A 434 16.43 -25.13 -28.25
N THR A 435 15.84 -24.11 -28.83
CA THR A 435 14.66 -24.02 -29.73
C THR A 435 13.57 -25.11 -29.67
N THR A 436 12.37 -24.75 -29.27
CA THR A 436 11.16 -24.71 -30.10
C THR A 436 9.96 -24.28 -29.25
N THR A 437 9.10 -23.51 -29.87
CA THR A 437 7.97 -22.78 -29.33
C THR A 437 6.88 -23.71 -28.83
N ALA A 438 6.82 -23.93 -27.51
CA ALA A 438 5.60 -24.36 -26.84
C ALA A 438 5.46 -23.42 -25.63
N ARG A 439 4.55 -22.45 -25.75
CA ARG A 439 4.19 -21.55 -24.66
C ARG A 439 3.49 -22.37 -23.57
N ARG A 440 4.24 -22.85 -22.60
CA ARG A 440 3.69 -23.42 -21.38
C ARG A 440 3.41 -22.28 -20.41
N PHE A 441 2.15 -22.05 -20.11
CA PHE A 441 1.76 -21.27 -18.94
C PHE A 441 2.24 -22.03 -17.70
N ARG A 442 3.27 -21.50 -17.03
CA ARG A 442 3.66 -21.97 -15.70
C ARG A 442 2.88 -21.17 -14.67
N CYS A 443 1.95 -21.82 -13.98
CA CYS A 443 1.55 -21.33 -12.66
C CYS A 443 2.74 -21.49 -11.72
N GLN A 444 3.51 -20.43 -11.54
CA GLN A 444 4.60 -20.39 -10.58
C GLN A 444 4.00 -19.89 -9.26
N PHE A 445 3.80 -20.80 -8.31
CA PHE A 445 3.42 -20.44 -6.96
C PHE A 445 4.67 -19.91 -6.25
N SER A 446 4.69 -18.61 -5.94
CA SER A 446 5.55 -18.11 -4.89
C SER A 446 4.88 -18.44 -3.54
N HIS A 447 5.67 -18.79 -2.54
CA HIS A 447 5.22 -18.99 -1.17
C HIS A 447 4.92 -17.67 -0.45
N ASP A 448 4.63 -16.62 -1.22
CA ASP A 448 4.32 -15.29 -0.71
C ASP A 448 2.79 -15.12 -0.67
N PRO A 449 2.16 -14.92 0.48
CA PRO A 449 0.70 -14.82 0.62
C PRO A 449 0.14 -13.46 0.19
N GLY A 450 0.78 -12.77 -0.70
CA GLY A 450 0.29 -11.50 -1.24
C GLY A 450 0.74 -11.30 -2.69
N PHE A 451 -0.20 -11.30 -3.61
CA PHE A 451 -0.06 -10.89 -5.00
C PHE A 451 0.53 -11.91 -6.00
N LEU A 452 -0.36 -12.57 -6.71
CA LEU A 452 -0.09 -13.18 -8.01
C LEU A 452 -0.21 -12.10 -9.10
N TYR A 453 0.92 -11.59 -9.57
CA TYR A 453 0.98 -10.83 -10.82
C TYR A 453 1.26 -11.77 -11.98
N PRO A 454 0.50 -11.74 -13.10
CA PRO A 454 0.94 -12.36 -14.33
C PRO A 454 2.16 -11.60 -14.86
N ARG A 455 3.31 -12.27 -14.94
CA ARG A 455 4.45 -11.73 -15.69
C ARG A 455 4.18 -11.89 -17.17
N TYR A 456 3.97 -10.78 -17.85
CA TYR A 456 4.11 -10.75 -19.30
C TYR A 456 5.58 -10.94 -19.68
N PRO A 457 5.92 -11.81 -20.62
CA PRO A 457 7.27 -11.90 -21.16
C PRO A 457 7.44 -10.79 -22.21
N GLY A 458 8.18 -9.75 -21.87
CA GLY A 458 8.53 -8.70 -22.81
C GLY A 458 8.86 -7.39 -22.10
N ASN A 459 10.17 -7.14 -22.00
CA ASN A 459 10.80 -5.84 -21.73
C ASN A 459 10.21 -4.96 -20.60
N GLY A 460 10.93 -4.91 -19.50
CA GLY A 460 11.08 -3.83 -18.52
C GLY A 460 10.03 -2.72 -18.49
N ALA A 461 8.75 -3.04 -18.33
CA ALA A 461 7.74 -2.02 -18.11
C ALA A 461 7.62 -1.77 -16.60
N SER A 462 7.97 -0.56 -16.21
CA SER A 462 7.80 -0.01 -14.86
C SER A 462 6.36 -0.12 -14.38
N LEU A 463 6.17 -0.14 -13.05
CA LEU A 463 4.89 -0.11 -12.32
C LEU A 463 3.95 1.07 -12.67
N SER A 464 4.29 1.91 -13.63
CA SER A 464 3.49 3.05 -14.12
C SER A 464 2.39 2.68 -15.11
N GLN A 465 2.25 1.43 -15.51
CA GLN A 465 1.15 0.96 -16.37
C GLN A 465 0.03 0.31 -15.56
N TRP A 466 -0.61 1.07 -14.69
CA TRP A 466 -1.94 0.74 -14.21
C TRP A 466 -2.95 1.05 -15.32
N PRO A 467 -3.88 0.14 -15.65
CA PRO A 467 -4.82 0.36 -16.74
C PRO A 467 -5.65 1.63 -16.49
N ARG A 468 -5.77 2.46 -17.50
CA ARG A 468 -6.68 3.61 -17.57
C ARG A 468 -8.15 3.15 -17.58
N TRP A 469 -8.64 2.61 -16.47
CA TRP A 469 -9.97 2.00 -16.40
C TRP A 469 -11.09 2.99 -16.04
N LEU A 470 -10.79 4.26 -15.87
CA LEU A 470 -11.80 5.28 -15.54
C LEU A 470 -12.16 6.20 -16.70
N ASP A 471 -11.50 6.13 -17.85
CA ASP A 471 -11.72 7.07 -18.97
C ASP A 471 -12.62 6.55 -20.10
N THR A 472 -12.99 5.30 -20.11
CA THR A 472 -13.91 4.79 -21.15
C THR A 472 -15.10 4.09 -20.52
N GLY A 473 -16.32 4.52 -20.91
CA GLY A 473 -17.60 4.02 -20.42
C GLY A 473 -17.92 2.53 -20.62
N SER A 474 -16.93 1.63 -20.47
CA SER A 474 -17.10 0.18 -20.50
C SER A 474 -17.01 -0.41 -19.10
N LEU A 475 -18.03 -0.15 -18.29
CA LEU A 475 -18.19 -0.53 -16.87
C LEU A 475 -18.40 -2.04 -16.62
N LEU A 476 -18.09 -2.96 -17.52
CA LEU A 476 -18.68 -4.30 -17.44
C LEU A 476 -17.73 -5.51 -17.49
N HIS A 477 -16.42 -5.43 -17.31
CA HIS A 477 -15.61 -6.65 -17.56
C HIS A 477 -14.39 -6.90 -16.67
N SER A 478 -14.40 -6.61 -15.38
CA SER A 478 -13.34 -7.14 -14.51
C SER A 478 -13.88 -7.73 -13.20
N VAL A 479 -13.61 -9.02 -13.00
CA VAL A 479 -13.75 -9.70 -11.70
C VAL A 479 -12.37 -10.25 -11.38
N THR A 480 -11.71 -9.80 -10.31
CA THR A 480 -10.36 -10.21 -9.89
C THR A 480 -10.41 -10.98 -8.57
N VAL A 481 -9.86 -12.19 -8.40
CA VAL A 481 -9.77 -12.98 -7.15
C VAL A 481 -8.32 -13.36 -6.86
N SER A 482 -7.81 -13.01 -5.70
CA SER A 482 -6.58 -13.61 -5.15
C SER A 482 -6.95 -14.83 -4.31
N LEU A 483 -6.48 -16.01 -4.68
CA LEU A 483 -6.84 -17.27 -4.04
C LEU A 483 -5.72 -17.73 -3.09
N THR A 484 -5.97 -17.66 -1.80
CA THR A 484 -5.03 -18.11 -0.77
C THR A 484 -5.49 -19.37 -0.01
N THR A 485 -6.54 -20.09 -0.46
CA THR A 485 -7.00 -21.27 0.25
C THR A 485 -7.09 -22.55 -0.56
N TYR A 486 -6.73 -23.63 0.11
CA TYR A 486 -6.55 -24.97 -0.47
C TYR A 486 -7.83 -25.60 -1.03
N SER A 487 -9.01 -25.25 -0.54
CA SER A 487 -10.30 -25.84 -0.95
C SER A 487 -10.93 -25.15 -2.15
N ALA A 488 -11.08 -23.83 -2.09
CA ALA A 488 -11.56 -23.03 -3.23
C ALA A 488 -10.60 -23.13 -4.42
N HIS A 489 -9.30 -23.24 -4.13
CA HIS A 489 -8.25 -23.52 -5.11
C HIS A 489 -8.48 -24.81 -5.90
N ARG A 490 -8.99 -25.89 -5.29
CA ARG A 490 -9.24 -27.16 -6.00
C ARG A 490 -10.35 -27.03 -7.05
N HIS A 491 -11.42 -26.30 -6.77
CA HIS A 491 -12.53 -26.17 -7.71
C HIS A 491 -12.19 -25.24 -8.87
N LEU A 492 -11.61 -24.07 -8.56
CA LEU A 492 -11.23 -23.11 -9.62
C LEU A 492 -10.05 -23.61 -10.46
N CYS A 493 -9.03 -24.23 -9.85
CA CYS A 493 -7.96 -24.89 -10.60
C CYS A 493 -8.47 -26.03 -11.47
N ARG A 494 -9.49 -26.79 -11.04
CA ARG A 494 -10.11 -27.81 -11.89
C ARG A 494 -10.78 -27.19 -13.11
N ILE A 495 -11.50 -26.09 -12.95
CA ILE A 495 -12.16 -25.39 -14.05
C ILE A 495 -11.12 -24.76 -14.98
N LEU A 496 -10.12 -24.05 -14.45
CA LEU A 496 -9.09 -23.39 -15.25
C LEU A 496 -8.18 -24.39 -15.97
N MET A 497 -7.79 -25.50 -15.33
CA MET A 497 -6.99 -26.56 -15.98
C MET A 497 -7.79 -27.33 -17.04
N ALA A 498 -9.09 -27.51 -16.85
CA ALA A 498 -9.96 -28.10 -17.86
C ALA A 498 -10.08 -27.21 -19.10
N LEU A 499 -10.12 -25.89 -18.89
CA LEU A 499 -10.15 -24.91 -19.97
C LEU A 499 -8.84 -24.89 -20.79
N GLU A 500 -7.69 -25.14 -20.16
CA GLU A 500 -6.38 -25.17 -20.83
C GLU A 500 -6.15 -26.45 -21.66
N SER A 501 -6.59 -27.58 -21.14
CA SER A 501 -6.29 -28.91 -21.75
C SER A 501 -7.21 -29.34 -22.86
N SER A 502 -8.33 -28.66 -23.09
CA SER A 502 -9.23 -28.93 -24.22
C SER A 502 -8.77 -28.30 -25.55
N ARG A 503 -7.60 -27.62 -25.56
CA ARG A 503 -6.98 -27.04 -26.76
C ARG A 503 -5.93 -27.95 -27.44
N LEU A 504 -5.64 -29.12 -26.88
CA LEU A 504 -4.83 -30.17 -27.48
C LEU A 504 -5.72 -31.32 -27.95
#